data_e41f80047fc1e6b7da37ea25fd48a4be
#
_entry.id   e41f80047fc1e6b7da37ea25fd48a4be
#
_cell.length_a   1.000
_cell.length_b   1.000
_cell.length_c   1.000
_cell.angle_alpha   90.00
_cell.angle_beta   90.00
_cell.angle_gamma   90.00
#
_symmetry.space_group_name_H-M   'P 1'
#
loop_
_entity.id
_entity.type
_entity.pdbx_description
1 polymer ?
#
loop_
_entity_poly.entity_id
_entity_poly.type
_entity_poly.pdbx_seq_one_letter_code
_entity_poly.pdbx_strand_id
1 'polypeptide(L)'
;MPPKDEETTNGDDLLNNKNNEVENEDEDDNNDSDDGEEEEEGGGADEASKKKKRKKKKKKKKKGTSTAAAPAMVVQEPSQKPPHLGLKDTAFTDFAVKYGQTDPPTIPVEQLFKGKQYPKGEIQPYQLESQTYRETSAEVRARDRLQEDLYGKIRWGAEVHRQVRNYAQSLCKPGIKLHDLCTQLENKNRELVQEHGLDRGIAFPTGCSLNHVAAHYTPNNGDDTVLSYDDVMKLDFGVQIEGRIIDSAWTVHFNPRYDPLVEAVREATDAGIRTSGIDVRLCDIGEAIQEVMESYECELDGTTYPVKAIRNLNGHSIAPYQIHAEKSVPIVKNGCEESIKMEEGEAYAIETFGSTGRGYVVEDMECSHYMKRFHAPHVPLRMQSSKKLLAHINKTFGTLAFCRRWLERDDGGSFTVNGNNGKQEKYMGALKNLCDVGIIVPIPPLCDAKGCFTAQYEHTILMRPTCKEVIAQNNREDTEAASSSSMASFLPASDIEEVYLKKKDADAGFVKWAQVEANFVKKSDAEDIISRYKEEVEATMESKISAVHTERIRVEV
;
A
#
# COMPACT_ATOMS: atom_id res chain seq x y z
N MET A 1 67.76 14.48 -3.54
CA MET A 1 68.76 13.49 -3.05
C MET A 1 68.14 12.85 -1.81
N PRO A 2 67.94 11.53 -1.82
CA PRO A 2 67.46 10.77 -0.65
C PRO A 2 68.66 10.26 0.16
N PRO A 3 68.42 9.59 1.29
CA PRO A 3 68.65 8.14 1.33
C PRO A 3 67.40 7.42 1.89
N LYS A 4 66.98 6.27 1.38
CA LYS A 4 67.49 4.88 1.25
C LYS A 4 67.56 4.15 2.59
N ASP A 5 66.68 3.11 2.61
CA ASP A 5 66.79 1.70 2.98
C ASP A 5 66.98 1.35 4.47
N GLU A 6 66.13 0.44 4.92
CA GLU A 6 66.52 -0.94 5.22
C GLU A 6 65.33 -1.80 5.64
N GLU A 7 65.31 -2.97 5.04
CA GLU A 7 64.55 -4.18 5.29
C GLU A 7 64.84 -4.80 6.66
N THR A 8 63.92 -5.62 7.14
CA THR A 8 64.11 -7.05 7.52
C THR A 8 62.83 -7.55 8.20
N THR A 9 62.14 -8.47 7.63
CA THR A 9 62.14 -9.95 7.66
C THR A 9 61.49 -10.60 8.89
N ASN A 10 60.51 -11.45 8.53
CA ASN A 10 60.16 -12.78 9.05
C ASN A 10 59.59 -12.99 10.47
N GLY A 11 58.54 -13.82 10.46
CA GLY A 11 58.21 -14.71 11.55
C GLY A 11 56.83 -15.35 11.40
N ASP A 12 56.79 -16.50 10.71
CA ASP A 12 55.75 -17.53 10.74
C ASP A 12 55.47 -18.00 12.14
N ASP A 13 54.23 -18.47 12.37
CA ASP A 13 53.85 -19.77 13.00
C ASP A 13 52.37 -19.75 13.36
N LEU A 14 51.52 -20.54 12.67
CA LEU A 14 51.11 -21.92 12.90
C LEU A 14 50.59 -22.25 14.31
N LEU A 15 49.32 -22.64 14.35
CA LEU A 15 48.76 -23.81 15.05
C LEU A 15 47.23 -23.62 15.19
N ASN A 16 46.36 -24.29 14.46
CA ASN A 16 45.97 -25.69 14.53
C ASN A 16 45.35 -26.11 15.88
N ASN A 17 44.05 -26.35 15.89
CA ASN A 17 43.38 -27.49 16.53
C ASN A 17 41.86 -27.34 16.44
N LYS A 18 41.21 -28.26 16.01
CA LYS A 18 40.87 -29.70 16.04
C LYS A 18 39.38 -29.86 16.03
N ASN A 19 39.00 -30.72 15.14
CA ASN A 19 37.78 -31.50 15.02
C ASN A 19 37.24 -32.04 16.34
N ASN A 20 35.91 -32.10 16.45
CA ASN A 20 35.26 -33.23 17.11
C ASN A 20 34.11 -33.70 16.22
N GLU A 21 34.39 -34.80 15.57
CA GLU A 21 33.46 -35.79 15.09
C GLU A 21 32.84 -36.50 16.31
N VAL A 22 31.55 -36.75 16.26
CA VAL A 22 30.92 -37.82 17.03
C VAL A 22 30.06 -38.61 16.07
N GLU A 23 30.34 -39.88 16.10
CA GLU A 23 29.95 -40.97 15.23
C GLU A 23 28.46 -41.31 15.27
N ASN A 24 28.07 -41.96 14.18
CA ASN A 24 26.85 -42.73 13.94
C ASN A 24 26.70 -43.89 14.90
N GLU A 25 25.48 -44.24 15.24
CA GLU A 25 25.07 -45.63 15.40
C GLU A 25 23.79 -45.87 14.60
N ASP A 26 23.96 -46.80 13.66
CA ASP A 26 22.94 -47.48 12.88
C ASP A 26 22.20 -48.48 13.78
N GLU A 27 20.88 -48.56 13.63
CA GLU A 27 20.18 -49.85 13.82
C GLU A 27 19.13 -50.02 12.73
N ASP A 28 19.47 -50.98 11.86
CA ASP A 28 18.58 -51.70 10.95
C ASP A 28 17.51 -52.47 11.74
N ASP A 29 16.30 -52.48 11.23
CA ASP A 29 15.51 -53.69 11.24
C ASP A 29 14.54 -53.73 10.03
N ASN A 30 14.87 -54.72 9.21
CA ASN A 30 14.05 -55.30 8.15
C ASN A 30 12.79 -55.93 8.71
N ASN A 31 11.70 -55.85 8.06
CA ASN A 31 10.98 -57.06 7.69
C ASN A 31 10.07 -56.90 6.47
N ASP A 32 10.30 -57.85 5.64
CA ASP A 32 9.67 -58.22 4.37
C ASP A 32 8.24 -58.73 4.50
N SER A 33 7.69 -58.84 3.34
CA SER A 33 6.69 -59.80 2.79
C SER A 33 5.32 -59.15 2.55
N ASP A 34 4.76 -59.25 1.46
CA ASP A 34 4.77 -60.07 0.25
C ASP A 34 3.31 -60.14 -0.26
N ASP A 35 3.20 -60.01 -1.53
CA ASP A 35 2.24 -60.56 -2.49
C ASP A 35 0.73 -60.53 -2.28
N GLY A 36 0.08 -60.20 -3.40
CA GLY A 36 -1.22 -60.71 -3.74
C GLY A 36 -2.00 -59.90 -4.78
N GLU A 37 -1.63 -60.10 -6.04
CA GLU A 37 -2.52 -59.88 -7.18
C GLU A 37 -3.74 -60.80 -7.06
N GLU A 38 -4.90 -60.33 -7.52
CA GLU A 38 -5.65 -60.99 -8.61
C GLU A 38 -6.95 -60.26 -8.95
N GLU A 39 -7.15 -60.25 -10.24
CA GLU A 39 -8.28 -59.81 -11.01
C GLU A 39 -9.53 -60.68 -10.77
N GLU A 40 -10.67 -60.18 -11.14
CA GLU A 40 -11.63 -60.57 -12.16
C GLU A 40 -13.05 -60.13 -11.86
N GLU A 41 -13.56 -59.43 -12.81
CA GLU A 41 -14.75 -59.58 -13.66
C GLU A 41 -16.05 -60.14 -13.08
N GLY A 42 -17.10 -59.52 -13.54
CA GLY A 42 -18.33 -60.19 -13.89
C GLY A 42 -19.59 -59.52 -13.35
N GLY A 43 -20.27 -58.76 -14.17
CA GLY A 43 -21.39 -59.20 -14.95
C GLY A 43 -22.74 -58.87 -14.38
N GLY A 44 -23.50 -58.14 -15.09
CA GLY A 44 -24.85 -58.53 -15.42
C GLY A 44 -26.03 -57.79 -14.76
N ALA A 45 -26.59 -56.94 -15.52
CA ALA A 45 -27.99 -56.94 -16.00
C ALA A 45 -29.16 -56.66 -15.06
N ASP A 46 -29.86 -55.62 -15.48
CA ASP A 46 -31.28 -55.53 -15.81
C ASP A 46 -32.38 -55.27 -14.74
N GLU A 47 -33.13 -54.36 -15.21
CA GLU A 47 -34.58 -54.18 -15.26
C GLU A 47 -35.31 -53.43 -14.14
N ALA A 48 -35.87 -52.41 -14.56
CA ALA A 48 -37.20 -52.06 -14.94
C ALA A 48 -38.04 -51.22 -13.92
N SER A 49 -38.28 -50.08 -14.44
CA SER A 49 -39.60 -49.38 -14.43
C SER A 49 -40.54 -49.48 -13.23
N LYS A 50 -41.00 -48.30 -12.82
CA LYS A 50 -42.44 -47.97 -12.85
C LYS A 50 -42.73 -46.48 -12.62
N LYS A 51 -43.32 -45.89 -13.63
CA LYS A 51 -44.09 -44.65 -13.59
C LYS A 51 -45.29 -44.78 -12.63
N LYS A 52 -45.58 -43.69 -11.89
CA LYS A 52 -47.01 -43.36 -11.66
C LYS A 52 -47.20 -41.83 -11.61
N LYS A 53 -48.11 -41.41 -12.47
CA LYS A 53 -48.69 -40.07 -12.66
C LYS A 53 -49.78 -39.76 -11.65
N ARG A 54 -50.12 -38.44 -11.56
CA ARG A 54 -51.39 -37.77 -11.25
C ARG A 54 -51.60 -37.43 -9.76
N LYS A 55 -52.03 -36.18 -9.43
CA LYS A 55 -53.24 -35.44 -9.88
C LYS A 55 -53.16 -33.96 -9.47
N LYS A 56 -53.60 -33.11 -10.38
CA LYS A 56 -54.07 -31.74 -10.16
C LYS A 56 -55.31 -31.74 -9.28
N LYS A 57 -55.45 -30.75 -8.35
CA LYS A 57 -56.75 -30.23 -7.93
C LYS A 57 -56.75 -28.71 -7.91
N LYS A 58 -57.76 -28.18 -8.57
CA LYS A 58 -58.12 -26.77 -8.77
C LYS A 58 -59.01 -26.27 -7.62
N LYS A 59 -58.91 -24.95 -7.34
CA LYS A 59 -59.89 -23.96 -6.92
C LYS A 59 -60.50 -24.01 -5.51
N LYS A 60 -60.36 -22.86 -4.79
CA LYS A 60 -61.54 -22.02 -4.47
C LYS A 60 -61.10 -20.59 -4.09
N LYS A 61 -61.73 -19.62 -4.79
CA LYS A 61 -61.78 -18.20 -4.42
C LYS A 61 -62.54 -18.02 -3.12
N LYS A 62 -62.04 -17.15 -2.21
CA LYS A 62 -62.89 -16.40 -1.28
C LYS A 62 -62.46 -14.94 -1.26
N LYS A 63 -63.44 -14.08 -1.37
CA LYS A 63 -63.40 -12.62 -1.38
C LYS A 63 -63.12 -12.04 0.02
N GLY A 64 -62.35 -10.98 0.06
CA GLY A 64 -62.65 -9.74 0.75
C GLY A 64 -62.28 -9.63 2.22
N THR A 65 -61.26 -8.83 2.47
CA THR A 65 -61.39 -7.67 3.38
C THR A 65 -60.14 -6.80 3.20
N SER A 66 -60.37 -5.54 2.90
CA SER A 66 -59.38 -4.49 2.81
C SER A 66 -58.80 -4.21 4.19
N THR A 67 -57.51 -4.44 4.36
CA THR A 67 -56.71 -3.82 5.40
C THR A 67 -55.69 -2.95 4.72
N ALA A 68 -55.67 -1.67 5.10
CA ALA A 68 -54.76 -0.65 4.61
C ALA A 68 -53.32 -1.14 4.72
N ALA A 69 -52.60 -1.12 3.59
CA ALA A 69 -51.17 -1.32 3.57
C ALA A 69 -50.51 -0.13 4.27
N ALA A 70 -49.69 -0.42 5.26
CA ALA A 70 -48.73 0.52 5.80
C ALA A 70 -47.81 1.02 4.66
N PRO A 71 -47.42 2.30 4.65
CA PRO A 71 -46.52 2.80 3.63
C PRO A 71 -45.25 1.97 3.66
N ALA A 72 -44.85 1.43 2.50
CA ALA A 72 -43.57 0.83 2.31
C ALA A 72 -42.50 1.87 2.73
N MET A 73 -41.70 1.53 3.72
CA MET A 73 -40.47 2.27 3.99
C MET A 73 -39.67 2.26 2.67
N VAL A 74 -39.55 3.43 2.08
CA VAL A 74 -38.56 3.70 1.04
C VAL A 74 -37.22 3.51 1.76
N VAL A 75 -36.58 2.37 1.54
CA VAL A 75 -35.17 2.21 1.86
C VAL A 75 -34.49 3.23 0.94
N GLN A 76 -34.14 4.38 1.46
CA GLN A 76 -33.21 5.26 0.79
C GLN A 76 -31.94 4.45 0.61
N GLU A 77 -31.58 4.20 -0.65
CA GLU A 77 -30.22 3.75 -0.96
C GLU A 77 -29.28 4.72 -0.24
N PRO A 78 -28.32 4.21 0.57
CA PRO A 78 -27.37 5.07 1.24
C PRO A 78 -26.71 5.93 0.15
N SER A 79 -26.76 7.24 0.32
CA SER A 79 -26.08 8.17 -0.58
C SER A 79 -24.65 7.67 -0.70
N GLN A 80 -24.23 7.32 -1.93
CA GLN A 80 -22.88 6.89 -2.20
C GLN A 80 -21.95 8.05 -1.84
N LYS A 81 -21.48 8.07 -0.59
CA LYS A 81 -20.33 8.92 -0.25
C LYS A 81 -19.17 8.44 -1.11
N PRO A 82 -18.38 9.34 -1.69
CA PRO A 82 -17.16 8.93 -2.35
C PRO A 82 -16.34 8.09 -1.37
N PRO A 83 -15.55 7.10 -1.89
CA PRO A 83 -14.73 6.27 -1.04
C PRO A 83 -13.92 7.16 -0.08
N HIS A 84 -13.84 6.75 1.18
CA HIS A 84 -13.04 7.47 2.16
C HIS A 84 -11.59 7.31 1.76
N LEU A 85 -11.01 8.35 1.22
CA LEU A 85 -9.72 8.30 0.54
C LEU A 85 -8.57 8.51 1.51
N GLY A 86 -8.70 8.11 2.71
CA GLY A 86 -7.70 7.93 3.76
C GLY A 86 -6.56 8.91 3.92
N LEU A 87 -6.12 9.55 2.86
CA LEU A 87 -5.05 10.55 2.89
C LEU A 87 -5.64 11.91 2.50
N LYS A 88 -5.85 12.77 3.48
CA LYS A 88 -6.35 14.14 3.27
C LYS A 88 -5.50 14.91 2.26
N ASP A 89 -4.22 14.58 2.15
CA ASP A 89 -3.22 15.38 1.48
C ASP A 89 -2.95 14.98 0.03
N THR A 90 -3.41 13.79 -0.39
CA THR A 90 -3.20 13.31 -1.77
C THR A 90 -4.46 13.28 -2.60
N ALA A 91 -5.61 13.52 -1.98
CA ALA A 91 -6.89 13.18 -2.55
C ALA A 91 -7.35 14.10 -3.67
N PHE A 92 -6.87 15.32 -3.75
CA PHE A 92 -7.56 16.33 -4.56
C PHE A 92 -6.66 17.36 -5.23
N THR A 93 -5.46 16.94 -5.69
CA THR A 93 -4.79 17.76 -6.68
C THR A 93 -5.54 17.61 -7.98
N ASP A 94 -6.26 18.65 -8.39
CA ASP A 94 -6.80 18.72 -9.75
C ASP A 94 -5.63 18.94 -10.72
N PHE A 95 -5.05 17.82 -11.18
CA PHE A 95 -3.92 17.82 -12.09
C PHE A 95 -4.25 18.48 -13.43
N ALA A 96 -5.54 18.50 -13.84
CA ALA A 96 -5.97 19.19 -15.03
C ALA A 96 -5.82 20.71 -14.85
N VAL A 97 -6.30 21.26 -13.74
CA VAL A 97 -6.18 22.69 -13.43
C VAL A 97 -4.74 23.07 -13.12
N LYS A 98 -4.05 22.31 -12.28
CA LYS A 98 -2.70 22.69 -11.79
C LYS A 98 -1.61 22.54 -12.85
N TYR A 99 -1.66 21.48 -13.67
CA TYR A 99 -0.59 21.11 -14.60
C TYR A 99 -1.03 20.99 -16.05
N GLY A 100 -2.30 21.16 -16.36
CA GLY A 100 -2.85 21.00 -17.71
C GLY A 100 -2.97 19.52 -18.14
N GLN A 101 -3.11 18.60 -17.19
CA GLN A 101 -3.40 17.21 -17.47
C GLN A 101 -4.85 17.06 -17.96
N THR A 102 -5.14 16.00 -18.71
CA THR A 102 -6.50 15.60 -19.09
C THR A 102 -7.22 14.89 -17.94
N ASP A 103 -8.55 14.85 -17.97
CA ASP A 103 -9.36 14.02 -17.08
C ASP A 103 -10.25 13.07 -17.91
N PRO A 104 -10.04 11.75 -17.87
CA PRO A 104 -8.96 11.03 -17.17
C PRO A 104 -7.56 11.37 -17.72
N PRO A 105 -6.49 11.20 -16.92
CA PRO A 105 -5.14 11.60 -17.30
C PRO A 105 -4.62 10.76 -18.48
N THR A 106 -4.10 11.42 -19.52
CA THR A 106 -3.56 10.77 -20.73
C THR A 106 -2.21 11.34 -21.17
N ILE A 107 -1.83 12.52 -20.67
CA ILE A 107 -0.56 13.14 -21.03
C ILE A 107 0.53 12.53 -20.15
N PRO A 108 1.59 11.91 -20.74
CA PRO A 108 2.72 11.42 -19.96
C PRO A 108 3.34 12.49 -19.06
N VAL A 109 3.69 12.11 -17.83
CA VAL A 109 4.17 13.07 -16.83
C VAL A 109 5.42 13.81 -17.29
N GLU A 110 6.35 13.15 -17.99
CA GLU A 110 7.53 13.82 -18.56
C GLU A 110 7.17 14.97 -19.52
N GLN A 111 6.05 14.86 -20.23
CA GLN A 111 5.60 15.89 -21.17
C GLN A 111 4.94 17.07 -20.48
N LEU A 112 4.33 16.87 -19.32
CA LEU A 112 3.76 17.93 -18.49
C LEU A 112 4.88 18.82 -17.91
N PHE A 113 5.99 18.23 -17.52
CA PHE A 113 7.11 18.91 -16.84
C PHE A 113 8.33 19.05 -17.77
N LYS A 114 8.20 19.90 -18.81
CA LYS A 114 9.22 20.09 -19.86
C LYS A 114 10.62 20.44 -19.33
N GLY A 115 10.73 21.01 -18.14
CA GLY A 115 11.99 21.32 -17.48
C GLY A 115 12.53 20.23 -16.59
N LYS A 116 11.88 19.06 -16.52
CA LYS A 116 12.16 17.97 -15.57
C LYS A 116 12.14 18.40 -14.10
N GLN A 117 11.41 19.49 -13.81
CA GLN A 117 11.20 20.01 -12.46
C GLN A 117 9.88 19.44 -11.94
N TYR A 118 9.96 18.22 -11.44
CA TYR A 118 8.79 17.55 -10.87
C TYR A 118 8.47 18.08 -9.47
N PRO A 119 7.20 18.05 -9.04
CA PRO A 119 6.81 18.45 -7.70
C PRO A 119 7.58 17.69 -6.62
N LYS A 120 8.01 18.41 -5.60
CA LYS A 120 8.64 17.83 -4.43
C LYS A 120 7.59 17.13 -3.59
N GLY A 121 8.00 16.07 -2.89
CA GLY A 121 7.22 15.49 -1.82
C GLY A 121 7.16 16.42 -0.59
N GLU A 122 6.51 15.97 0.46
CA GLU A 122 6.46 16.69 1.73
C GLU A 122 7.86 16.70 2.37
N ILE A 123 8.38 17.88 2.65
CA ILE A 123 9.69 18.05 3.30
C ILE A 123 9.50 18.10 4.81
N GLN A 124 10.20 17.23 5.54
CA GLN A 124 10.20 17.20 6.99
C GLN A 124 11.64 17.33 7.53
N PRO A 125 11.87 18.16 8.56
CA PRO A 125 13.18 18.24 9.23
C PRO A 125 13.47 16.96 10.01
N TYR A 126 14.75 16.69 10.27
CA TYR A 126 15.13 15.64 11.21
C TYR A 126 14.86 16.08 12.66
N GLN A 127 14.27 15.19 13.44
CA GLN A 127 13.83 15.52 14.81
C GLN A 127 14.93 15.34 15.87
N LEU A 128 15.92 14.45 15.62
CA LEU A 128 17.01 14.26 16.57
C LEU A 128 17.84 15.54 16.69
N GLU A 129 18.02 16.02 17.93
CA GLU A 129 18.81 17.24 18.22
C GLU A 129 20.20 17.18 17.61
N SER A 130 20.83 16.00 17.63
CA SER A 130 22.13 15.74 17.02
C SER A 130 22.15 15.92 15.48
N GLN A 131 21.01 16.00 14.82
CA GLN A 131 20.89 16.10 13.36
C GLN A 131 20.40 17.48 12.86
N THR A 132 20.03 18.39 13.76
CA THR A 132 19.49 19.72 13.43
C THR A 132 20.49 20.59 12.66
N TYR A 133 21.80 20.38 12.83
CA TYR A 133 22.85 21.11 12.10
C TYR A 133 22.81 20.85 10.59
N ARG A 134 22.19 19.75 10.14
CA ARG A 134 22.16 19.34 8.72
C ARG A 134 21.46 20.35 7.85
N GLU A 135 20.44 20.99 8.35
CA GLU A 135 19.68 22.01 7.63
C GLU A 135 20.51 23.28 7.39
N THR A 136 21.35 23.67 8.35
CA THR A 136 22.13 24.91 8.32
C THR A 136 23.55 24.74 7.75
N SER A 137 24.11 23.53 7.77
CA SER A 137 25.46 23.26 7.29
C SER A 137 25.60 23.49 5.78
N ALA A 138 26.55 24.34 5.39
CA ALA A 138 26.83 24.63 3.99
C ALA A 138 27.34 23.39 3.22
N GLU A 139 28.13 22.56 3.88
CA GLU A 139 28.67 21.32 3.30
C GLU A 139 27.57 20.30 3.04
N VAL A 140 26.69 20.08 4.02
CA VAL A 140 25.56 19.15 3.88
C VAL A 140 24.59 19.61 2.79
N ARG A 141 24.28 20.91 2.71
CA ARG A 141 23.50 21.46 1.61
C ARG A 141 24.17 21.32 0.24
N ALA A 142 25.52 21.38 0.19
CA ALA A 142 26.24 21.14 -1.06
C ALA A 142 26.12 19.68 -1.50
N ARG A 143 26.26 18.72 -0.59
CA ARG A 143 26.04 17.28 -0.86
C ARG A 143 24.61 17.01 -1.33
N ASP A 144 23.63 17.61 -0.68
CA ASP A 144 22.22 17.45 -1.05
C ASP A 144 21.96 17.91 -2.49
N ARG A 145 22.49 19.08 -2.89
CA ARG A 145 22.37 19.59 -4.27
C ARG A 145 23.04 18.70 -5.32
N LEU A 146 24.07 17.95 -4.97
CA LEU A 146 24.74 17.03 -5.91
C LEU A 146 23.84 15.83 -6.28
N GLN A 147 22.80 15.56 -5.51
CA GLN A 147 21.86 14.46 -5.74
C GLN A 147 20.58 14.90 -6.52
N GLU A 148 20.50 16.14 -7.00
CA GLU A 148 19.26 16.66 -7.60
C GLU A 148 18.80 15.85 -8.83
N ASP A 149 19.73 15.32 -9.63
CA ASP A 149 19.39 14.43 -10.76
C ASP A 149 18.72 13.13 -10.28
N LEU A 150 19.19 12.57 -9.17
CA LEU A 150 18.58 11.41 -8.53
C LEU A 150 17.19 11.74 -8.01
N TYR A 151 17.05 12.87 -7.31
CA TYR A 151 15.77 13.32 -6.79
C TYR A 151 14.78 13.59 -7.91
N GLY A 152 15.23 14.13 -9.05
CA GLY A 152 14.42 14.33 -10.25
C GLY A 152 13.77 13.04 -10.74
N LYS A 153 14.52 11.94 -10.79
CA LYS A 153 13.99 10.61 -11.20
C LYS A 153 12.96 10.07 -10.20
N ILE A 154 13.29 10.17 -8.91
CA ILE A 154 12.40 9.73 -7.83
C ILE A 154 11.10 10.54 -7.85
N ARG A 155 11.17 11.87 -7.97
CA ARG A 155 10.00 12.77 -8.04
C ARG A 155 9.18 12.54 -9.31
N TRP A 156 9.82 12.19 -10.43
CA TRP A 156 9.09 11.79 -11.64
C TRP A 156 8.22 10.57 -11.39
N GLY A 157 8.79 9.49 -10.86
CA GLY A 157 8.04 8.30 -10.48
C GLY A 157 6.91 8.61 -9.48
N ALA A 158 7.19 9.46 -8.49
CA ALA A 158 6.22 9.88 -7.50
C ALA A 158 5.05 10.67 -8.10
N GLU A 159 5.32 11.55 -9.06
CA GLU A 159 4.26 12.30 -9.74
C GLU A 159 3.40 11.39 -10.61
N VAL A 160 3.99 10.41 -11.31
CA VAL A 160 3.24 9.36 -11.99
C VAL A 160 2.35 8.62 -10.99
N HIS A 161 2.90 8.20 -9.86
CA HIS A 161 2.17 7.49 -8.83
C HIS A 161 0.96 8.31 -8.31
N ARG A 162 1.15 9.61 -7.99
CA ARG A 162 0.07 10.49 -7.54
C ARG A 162 -1.07 10.59 -8.55
N GLN A 163 -0.76 10.79 -9.84
CA GLN A 163 -1.78 10.90 -10.89
C GLN A 163 -2.50 9.57 -11.13
N VAL A 164 -1.79 8.45 -11.12
CA VAL A 164 -2.38 7.11 -11.23
C VAL A 164 -3.26 6.80 -10.00
N ARG A 165 -2.82 7.17 -8.79
CA ARG A 165 -3.62 7.02 -7.57
C ARG A 165 -4.94 7.77 -7.66
N ASN A 166 -4.90 9.03 -8.09
CA ASN A 166 -6.10 9.85 -8.28
C ASN A 166 -7.07 9.21 -9.30
N TYR A 167 -6.54 8.71 -10.41
CA TYR A 167 -7.32 7.97 -11.39
C TYR A 167 -7.91 6.68 -10.79
N ALA A 168 -7.11 5.88 -10.08
CA ALA A 168 -7.56 4.65 -9.45
C ALA A 168 -8.70 4.88 -8.45
N GLN A 169 -8.64 5.97 -7.69
CA GLN A 169 -9.71 6.37 -6.77
C GLN A 169 -11.03 6.60 -7.50
N SER A 170 -11.00 7.20 -8.69
CA SER A 170 -12.21 7.40 -9.50
C SER A 170 -12.84 6.09 -9.99
N LEU A 171 -12.05 5.02 -10.10
CA LEU A 171 -12.49 3.68 -10.49
C LEU A 171 -13.06 2.87 -9.32
N CYS A 172 -12.58 3.13 -8.09
CA CYS A 172 -12.98 2.38 -6.91
C CYS A 172 -14.46 2.65 -6.57
N LYS A 173 -15.33 1.74 -7.01
CA LYS A 173 -16.77 1.78 -6.75
C LYS A 173 -17.27 0.35 -6.50
N PRO A 174 -18.25 0.16 -5.59
CA PRO A 174 -18.91 -1.12 -5.45
C PRO A 174 -19.43 -1.63 -6.81
N GLY A 175 -19.17 -2.90 -7.11
CA GLY A 175 -19.54 -3.53 -8.38
C GLY A 175 -18.41 -3.60 -9.42
N ILE A 176 -17.25 -2.96 -9.22
CA ILE A 176 -16.11 -3.15 -10.11
C ILE A 176 -15.45 -4.52 -9.88
N LYS A 177 -15.10 -5.22 -10.95
CA LYS A 177 -14.26 -6.42 -10.85
C LYS A 177 -12.82 -6.02 -10.52
N LEU A 178 -12.20 -6.69 -9.56
CA LEU A 178 -10.82 -6.40 -9.17
C LEU A 178 -9.83 -6.60 -10.32
N HIS A 179 -10.07 -7.58 -11.18
CA HIS A 179 -9.29 -7.79 -12.40
C HIS A 179 -9.31 -6.56 -13.33
N ASP A 180 -10.49 -5.94 -13.51
CA ASP A 180 -10.64 -4.77 -14.37
C ASP A 180 -10.02 -3.53 -13.72
N LEU A 181 -10.17 -3.38 -12.40
CA LEU A 181 -9.53 -2.31 -11.62
C LEU A 181 -7.99 -2.36 -11.78
N CYS A 182 -7.37 -3.51 -11.48
CA CYS A 182 -5.93 -3.68 -11.60
C CYS A 182 -5.46 -3.45 -13.05
N THR A 183 -6.17 -3.98 -14.04
CA THR A 183 -5.79 -3.82 -15.45
C THR A 183 -5.84 -2.36 -15.90
N GLN A 184 -6.89 -1.62 -15.52
CA GLN A 184 -7.03 -0.20 -15.87
C GLN A 184 -5.97 0.65 -15.17
N LEU A 185 -5.72 0.41 -13.88
CA LEU A 185 -4.68 1.10 -13.10
C LEU A 185 -3.30 0.86 -13.70
N GLU A 186 -2.95 -0.40 -13.96
CA GLU A 186 -1.66 -0.77 -14.53
C GLU A 186 -1.44 -0.20 -15.92
N ASN A 187 -2.47 -0.21 -16.78
CA ASN A 187 -2.38 0.40 -18.11
C ASN A 187 -2.21 1.92 -18.01
N LYS A 188 -2.87 2.58 -17.06
CA LYS A 188 -2.69 4.01 -16.80
C LYS A 188 -1.29 4.32 -16.30
N ASN A 189 -0.74 3.48 -15.41
CA ASN A 189 0.65 3.61 -14.95
C ASN A 189 1.63 3.53 -16.15
N ARG A 190 1.50 2.51 -17.01
CA ARG A 190 2.32 2.34 -18.23
C ARG A 190 2.23 3.55 -19.15
N GLU A 191 1.01 4.07 -19.35
CA GLU A 191 0.77 5.24 -20.19
C GLU A 191 1.47 6.48 -19.64
N LEU A 192 1.25 6.83 -18.37
CA LEU A 192 1.75 8.06 -17.77
C LEU A 192 3.26 8.05 -17.53
N VAL A 193 3.85 6.88 -17.25
CA VAL A 193 5.30 6.72 -17.11
C VAL A 193 6.00 6.57 -18.48
N GLN A 194 5.24 6.33 -19.54
CA GLN A 194 5.76 5.92 -20.86
C GLN A 194 6.65 4.69 -20.74
N GLU A 195 6.06 3.55 -20.31
CA GLU A 195 6.79 2.31 -20.05
C GLU A 195 7.82 1.99 -21.13
N HIS A 196 9.06 1.72 -20.69
CA HIS A 196 10.17 1.37 -21.58
C HIS A 196 11.09 0.34 -20.92
N GLY A 197 10.70 -0.93 -21.02
CA GLY A 197 11.48 -2.04 -20.47
C GLY A 197 11.82 -1.87 -19.00
N LEU A 198 13.11 -2.00 -18.67
CA LEU A 198 13.60 -1.81 -17.30
C LEU A 198 13.98 -0.35 -16.98
N ASP A 199 13.99 0.54 -17.98
CA ASP A 199 14.36 1.95 -17.72
C ASP A 199 13.27 2.66 -16.92
N ARG A 200 11.99 2.36 -17.22
CA ARG A 200 10.84 2.94 -16.51
C ARG A 200 9.58 2.11 -16.73
N GLY A 201 8.74 2.03 -15.72
CA GLY A 201 7.51 1.26 -15.78
C GLY A 201 6.89 0.97 -14.41
N ILE A 202 6.11 -0.10 -14.36
CA ILE A 202 5.53 -0.59 -13.12
C ILE A 202 6.63 -1.30 -12.30
N ALA A 203 6.65 -1.06 -10.99
CA ALA A 203 7.63 -1.68 -10.10
C ALA A 203 7.22 -3.09 -9.63
N PHE A 204 5.93 -3.31 -9.40
CA PHE A 204 5.36 -4.59 -8.95
C PHE A 204 3.85 -4.66 -9.28
N PRO A 205 3.23 -5.85 -9.25
CA PRO A 205 1.80 -6.01 -9.56
C PRO A 205 0.92 -5.26 -8.59
N THR A 206 -0.16 -4.67 -9.08
CA THR A 206 -1.13 -3.98 -8.24
C THR A 206 -1.79 -4.94 -7.26
N GLY A 207 -1.55 -4.74 -5.96
CA GLY A 207 -2.26 -5.38 -4.87
C GLY A 207 -3.66 -4.78 -4.69
N CYS A 208 -4.68 -5.63 -4.53
CA CYS A 208 -6.05 -5.22 -4.21
C CYS A 208 -6.64 -6.14 -3.14
N SER A 209 -5.92 -6.30 -2.04
CA SER A 209 -6.21 -7.24 -0.97
C SER A 209 -7.47 -6.86 -0.19
N LEU A 210 -8.46 -7.79 -0.08
CA LEU A 210 -9.74 -7.54 0.57
C LEU A 210 -9.77 -8.04 2.02
N ASN A 211 -10.40 -7.27 2.88
CA ASN A 211 -10.82 -7.66 4.23
C ASN A 211 -9.67 -8.25 5.06
N HIS A 212 -9.71 -9.56 5.35
CA HIS A 212 -8.71 -10.27 6.15
C HIS A 212 -7.39 -10.54 5.40
N VAL A 213 -7.36 -10.36 4.09
CA VAL A 213 -6.14 -10.43 3.28
C VAL A 213 -5.40 -9.12 3.44
N ALA A 214 -4.24 -9.12 4.07
CA ALA A 214 -3.49 -7.91 4.37
C ALA A 214 -2.72 -7.39 3.15
N ALA A 215 -2.03 -8.28 2.41
CA ALA A 215 -1.16 -7.93 1.31
C ALA A 215 -1.03 -9.04 0.25
N HIS A 216 -0.41 -8.72 -0.87
CA HIS A 216 0.06 -9.62 -1.93
C HIS A 216 -1.05 -10.34 -2.71
N TYR A 217 -2.28 -9.86 -2.67
CA TYR A 217 -3.33 -10.36 -3.55
C TYR A 217 -3.51 -9.47 -4.78
N THR A 218 -3.42 -10.07 -5.95
CA THR A 218 -3.91 -9.54 -7.23
C THR A 218 -4.66 -10.65 -7.95
N PRO A 219 -5.77 -10.37 -8.67
CA PRO A 219 -6.53 -11.42 -9.33
C PRO A 219 -5.71 -12.11 -10.42
N ASN A 220 -5.76 -13.44 -10.46
CA ASN A 220 -5.32 -14.22 -11.61
C ASN A 220 -6.38 -14.18 -12.72
N ASN A 221 -6.04 -14.56 -13.96
CA ASN A 221 -7.02 -14.68 -15.01
C ASN A 221 -8.10 -15.70 -14.64
N GLY A 222 -9.36 -15.32 -14.80
CA GLY A 222 -10.52 -16.12 -14.39
C GLY A 222 -11.00 -15.85 -12.97
N ASP A 223 -10.38 -14.95 -12.24
CA ASP A 223 -10.87 -14.46 -10.94
C ASP A 223 -11.96 -13.41 -11.18
N ASP A 224 -13.18 -13.71 -10.73
CA ASP A 224 -14.37 -12.88 -10.89
C ASP A 224 -14.71 -12.07 -9.63
N THR A 225 -13.77 -11.91 -8.70
CA THR A 225 -13.98 -11.15 -7.46
C THR A 225 -14.38 -9.71 -7.76
N VAL A 226 -15.43 -9.26 -7.10
CA VAL A 226 -16.05 -7.94 -7.26
C VAL A 226 -15.96 -7.18 -5.95
N LEU A 227 -15.58 -5.91 -6.01
CA LEU A 227 -15.54 -5.02 -4.85
C LEU A 227 -16.96 -4.72 -4.36
N SER A 228 -17.22 -4.94 -3.07
CA SER A 228 -18.51 -4.74 -2.42
C SER A 228 -18.50 -3.50 -1.53
N TYR A 229 -19.68 -3.00 -1.15
CA TYR A 229 -19.80 -1.83 -0.27
C TYR A 229 -19.17 -2.04 1.12
N ASP A 230 -19.27 -3.27 1.64
CA ASP A 230 -18.75 -3.65 2.96
C ASP A 230 -17.31 -4.18 2.94
N ASP A 231 -16.63 -4.08 1.81
CA ASP A 231 -15.22 -4.48 1.71
C ASP A 231 -14.27 -3.37 2.18
N VAL A 232 -13.17 -3.81 2.77
CA VAL A 232 -11.97 -2.99 3.09
C VAL A 232 -10.83 -3.45 2.18
N MET A 233 -10.50 -2.64 1.17
CA MET A 233 -9.51 -2.98 0.15
C MET A 233 -8.21 -2.23 0.39
N LYS A 234 -7.09 -2.93 0.48
CA LYS A 234 -5.74 -2.35 0.41
C LYS A 234 -5.33 -2.29 -1.04
N LEU A 235 -5.20 -1.08 -1.55
CA LEU A 235 -4.75 -0.84 -2.93
C LEU A 235 -3.31 -0.36 -2.88
N ASP A 236 -2.45 -1.17 -3.49
CA ASP A 236 -1.00 -1.07 -3.40
C ASP A 236 -0.38 -1.21 -4.78
N PHE A 237 0.41 -0.24 -5.23
CA PHE A 237 1.11 -0.31 -6.51
C PHE A 237 2.36 0.54 -6.53
N GLY A 238 3.30 0.16 -7.40
CA GLY A 238 4.57 0.86 -7.52
C GLY A 238 4.86 1.37 -8.93
N VAL A 239 5.71 2.40 -8.98
CA VAL A 239 6.29 2.98 -10.19
C VAL A 239 7.80 2.95 -10.07
N GLN A 240 8.52 2.69 -11.17
CA GLN A 240 9.98 2.76 -11.16
C GLN A 240 10.54 3.60 -12.31
N ILE A 241 11.61 4.34 -12.04
CA ILE A 241 12.43 5.08 -13.01
C ILE A 241 13.88 4.67 -12.81
N GLU A 242 14.46 3.99 -13.79
CA GLU A 242 15.83 3.44 -13.72
C GLU A 242 16.09 2.67 -12.41
N GLY A 243 15.11 1.84 -12.03
CA GLY A 243 15.15 1.05 -10.80
C GLY A 243 14.84 1.81 -9.51
N ARG A 244 14.63 3.12 -9.55
CA ARG A 244 14.18 3.91 -8.39
C ARG A 244 12.69 3.68 -8.21
N ILE A 245 12.34 2.92 -7.19
CA ILE A 245 10.98 2.46 -6.93
C ILE A 245 10.28 3.47 -6.03
N ILE A 246 9.05 3.79 -6.40
CA ILE A 246 8.06 4.46 -5.56
C ILE A 246 7.06 3.41 -5.15
N ASP A 247 6.94 3.19 -3.86
CA ASP A 247 6.06 2.25 -3.21
C ASP A 247 5.09 3.02 -2.32
N SER A 248 3.80 2.81 -2.52
CA SER A 248 2.80 3.50 -1.70
C SER A 248 1.44 2.84 -1.81
N ALA A 249 0.82 2.65 -0.67
CA ALA A 249 -0.48 2.00 -0.53
C ALA A 249 -1.44 2.81 0.31
N TRP A 250 -2.73 2.55 0.12
CA TRP A 250 -3.79 3.09 0.95
C TRP A 250 -4.99 2.15 1.03
N THR A 251 -5.82 2.36 2.03
CA THR A 251 -7.04 1.59 2.21
C THR A 251 -8.25 2.31 1.62
N VAL A 252 -9.04 1.57 0.84
CA VAL A 252 -10.32 1.99 0.27
C VAL A 252 -11.45 1.27 1.01
N HIS A 253 -12.44 2.00 1.49
CA HIS A 253 -13.68 1.48 2.05
C HIS A 253 -14.83 2.44 1.79
N PHE A 254 -16.07 1.96 1.90
CA PHE A 254 -17.27 2.76 1.64
C PHE A 254 -18.15 2.89 2.88
N ASN A 255 -18.10 1.88 3.76
CA ASN A 255 -18.90 1.87 4.98
C ASN A 255 -18.14 2.56 6.12
N PRO A 256 -18.69 3.64 6.73
CA PRO A 256 -18.02 4.40 7.78
C PRO A 256 -17.68 3.60 9.04
N ARG A 257 -18.27 2.42 9.24
CA ARG A 257 -17.93 1.55 10.38
C ARG A 257 -16.46 1.17 10.44
N TYR A 258 -15.73 1.28 9.30
CA TYR A 258 -14.31 0.98 9.20
C TYR A 258 -13.41 2.22 9.40
N ASP A 259 -13.99 3.42 9.51
CA ASP A 259 -13.22 4.67 9.70
C ASP A 259 -12.21 4.55 10.86
N PRO A 260 -12.55 4.00 12.06
CA PRO A 260 -11.59 3.90 13.15
C PRO A 260 -10.38 3.00 12.83
N LEU A 261 -10.61 1.86 12.15
CA LEU A 261 -9.52 0.98 11.72
C LEU A 261 -8.58 1.68 10.74
N VAL A 262 -9.16 2.36 9.74
CA VAL A 262 -8.40 3.04 8.68
C VAL A 262 -7.66 4.25 9.23
N GLU A 263 -8.27 5.02 10.14
CA GLU A 263 -7.65 6.14 10.82
C GLU A 263 -6.47 5.69 11.70
N ALA A 264 -6.64 4.61 12.46
CA ALA A 264 -5.58 4.03 13.29
C ALA A 264 -4.31 3.72 12.48
N VAL A 265 -4.48 3.08 11.32
CA VAL A 265 -3.36 2.69 10.46
C VAL A 265 -2.73 3.92 9.80
N ARG A 266 -3.53 4.88 9.36
CA ARG A 266 -3.04 6.13 8.79
C ARG A 266 -2.20 6.93 9.78
N GLU A 267 -2.73 7.18 10.99
CA GLU A 267 -2.03 7.93 12.03
C GLU A 267 -0.76 7.20 12.51
N ALA A 268 -0.79 5.86 12.54
CA ALA A 268 0.38 5.04 12.84
C ALA A 268 1.47 5.15 11.77
N THR A 269 1.09 5.14 10.48
CA THR A 269 2.03 5.38 9.37
C THR A 269 2.65 6.78 9.48
N ASP A 270 1.84 7.79 9.73
CA ASP A 270 2.30 9.17 9.94
C ASP A 270 3.24 9.27 11.17
N ALA A 271 2.98 8.53 12.25
CA ALA A 271 3.86 8.47 13.40
C ALA A 271 5.21 7.83 13.05
N GLY A 272 5.20 6.72 12.30
CA GLY A 272 6.40 6.09 11.78
C GLY A 272 7.23 7.03 10.89
N ILE A 273 6.56 7.75 9.98
CA ILE A 273 7.22 8.74 9.12
C ILE A 273 7.80 9.88 9.95
N ARG A 274 7.09 10.42 10.93
CA ARG A 274 7.59 11.49 11.80
C ARG A 274 8.82 11.05 12.59
N THR A 275 8.80 9.85 13.15
CA THR A 275 9.89 9.28 13.96
C THR A 275 11.10 8.94 13.10
N SER A 276 10.90 8.55 11.84
CA SER A 276 11.99 8.21 10.90
C SER A 276 13.00 9.35 10.75
N GLY A 277 14.29 9.01 10.69
CA GLY A 277 15.36 9.99 10.54
C GLY A 277 16.75 9.35 10.55
N ILE A 278 17.75 10.09 10.08
CA ILE A 278 19.16 9.64 10.12
C ILE A 278 19.54 9.36 11.58
N ASP A 279 20.21 8.24 11.83
CA ASP A 279 20.64 7.70 13.15
C ASP A 279 19.49 7.22 14.04
N VAL A 280 18.23 7.29 13.61
CA VAL A 280 17.10 6.72 14.35
C VAL A 280 17.14 5.20 14.25
N ARG A 281 16.95 4.51 15.40
CA ARG A 281 16.86 3.05 15.45
C ARG A 281 15.52 2.60 14.86
N LEU A 282 15.54 1.54 14.07
CA LEU A 282 14.32 1.03 13.43
C LEU A 282 13.29 0.52 14.48
N CYS A 283 13.76 -0.01 15.61
CA CYS A 283 12.88 -0.44 16.71
C CYS A 283 12.11 0.73 17.37
N ASP A 284 12.70 1.95 17.41
CA ASP A 284 12.02 3.14 17.95
C ASP A 284 10.88 3.58 17.04
N ILE A 285 11.04 3.40 15.73
CA ILE A 285 9.97 3.63 14.74
C ILE A 285 8.82 2.64 14.97
N GLY A 286 9.15 1.34 15.16
CA GLY A 286 8.17 0.31 15.46
C GLY A 286 7.40 0.55 16.76
N GLU A 287 8.07 1.05 17.80
CA GLU A 287 7.43 1.44 19.06
C GLU A 287 6.41 2.57 18.86
N ALA A 288 6.79 3.63 18.13
CA ALA A 288 5.91 4.76 17.83
C ALA A 288 4.69 4.36 16.99
N ILE A 289 4.88 3.47 16.01
CA ILE A 289 3.80 2.92 15.18
C ILE A 289 2.83 2.12 16.04
N GLN A 290 3.34 1.20 16.85
CA GLN A 290 2.52 0.32 17.69
C GLN A 290 1.71 1.11 18.71
N GLU A 291 2.33 2.08 19.38
CA GLU A 291 1.67 2.93 20.39
C GLU A 291 0.44 3.65 19.81
N VAL A 292 0.59 4.25 18.62
CA VAL A 292 -0.51 4.96 17.97
C VAL A 292 -1.57 3.98 17.48
N MET A 293 -1.21 2.91 16.79
CA MET A 293 -2.15 1.97 16.19
C MET A 293 -3.00 1.25 17.24
N GLU A 294 -2.37 0.77 18.31
CA GLU A 294 -3.04 -0.01 19.35
C GLU A 294 -3.81 0.87 20.37
N SER A 295 -3.77 2.21 20.23
CA SER A 295 -4.62 3.12 20.98
C SER A 295 -6.05 3.23 20.42
N TYR A 296 -6.33 2.59 19.28
CA TYR A 296 -7.64 2.65 18.61
C TYR A 296 -8.45 1.38 18.83
N GLU A 297 -9.77 1.57 18.80
CA GLU A 297 -10.76 0.49 18.82
C GLU A 297 -11.74 0.68 17.65
N CYS A 298 -12.25 -0.43 17.12
CA CYS A 298 -13.20 -0.45 16.02
C CYS A 298 -14.46 -1.23 16.44
N GLU A 299 -15.63 -0.60 16.40
CA GLU A 299 -16.91 -1.26 16.68
C GLU A 299 -17.50 -1.84 15.40
N LEU A 300 -17.66 -3.16 15.38
CA LEU A 300 -18.25 -3.89 14.25
C LEU A 300 -19.40 -4.77 14.77
N ASP A 301 -20.59 -4.56 14.23
CA ASP A 301 -21.79 -5.34 14.53
C ASP A 301 -22.07 -5.44 16.06
N GLY A 302 -21.84 -4.33 16.79
CA GLY A 302 -22.06 -4.23 18.24
C GLY A 302 -20.98 -4.88 19.10
N THR A 303 -19.85 -5.27 18.50
CA THR A 303 -18.67 -5.79 19.20
C THR A 303 -17.49 -4.86 18.98
N THR A 304 -16.85 -4.45 20.07
CA THR A 304 -15.63 -3.62 20.02
C THR A 304 -14.40 -4.49 19.89
N TYR A 305 -13.59 -4.20 18.88
CA TYR A 305 -12.33 -4.87 18.59
C TYR A 305 -11.17 -3.88 18.77
N PRO A 306 -10.14 -4.19 19.57
CA PRO A 306 -8.93 -3.39 19.57
C PRO A 306 -8.22 -3.53 18.21
N VAL A 307 -7.71 -2.42 17.69
CA VAL A 307 -6.87 -2.44 16.50
C VAL A 307 -5.49 -2.93 16.91
N LYS A 308 -4.99 -3.96 16.23
CA LYS A 308 -3.68 -4.58 16.50
C LYS A 308 -2.74 -4.35 15.35
N ALA A 309 -1.52 -3.95 15.64
CA ALA A 309 -0.44 -3.98 14.67
C ALA A 309 -0.16 -5.43 14.22
N ILE A 310 -0.06 -5.66 12.90
CA ILE A 310 0.26 -6.99 12.35
C ILE A 310 1.77 -7.23 12.46
N ARG A 311 2.19 -7.80 13.58
CA ARG A 311 3.59 -7.88 14.05
C ARG A 311 4.58 -8.61 13.17
N ASN A 312 4.14 -9.36 12.16
CA ASN A 312 4.99 -10.05 11.19
C ASN A 312 4.91 -9.45 9.78
N LEU A 313 4.41 -8.22 9.67
CA LEU A 313 4.55 -7.36 8.51
C LEU A 313 5.40 -6.14 8.89
N ASN A 314 6.22 -5.68 7.98
CA ASN A 314 7.19 -4.61 8.24
C ASN A 314 7.31 -3.71 7.02
N GLY A 315 7.60 -2.43 7.23
CA GLY A 315 8.21 -1.60 6.21
C GLY A 315 9.62 -2.07 5.88
N HIS A 316 10.23 -1.48 4.86
CA HIS A 316 11.54 -1.95 4.38
C HIS A 316 12.34 -0.84 3.70
N SER A 317 13.66 -1.02 3.63
CA SER A 317 14.49 -0.20 2.76
C SER A 317 14.29 -0.60 1.29
N ILE A 318 14.47 0.37 0.39
CA ILE A 318 14.32 0.21 -1.06
C ILE A 318 15.65 0.53 -1.73
N ALA A 319 16.13 -0.36 -2.61
CA ALA A 319 17.31 -0.15 -3.42
C ALA A 319 16.98 -0.22 -4.93
N PRO A 320 17.87 0.20 -5.83
CA PRO A 320 17.60 0.13 -7.26
C PRO A 320 17.27 -1.28 -7.73
N TYR A 321 16.08 -1.46 -8.35
CA TYR A 321 15.53 -2.75 -8.79
C TYR A 321 15.36 -3.79 -7.68
N GLN A 322 15.37 -3.36 -6.43
CA GLN A 322 15.18 -4.22 -5.26
C GLN A 322 14.18 -3.57 -4.32
N ILE A 323 12.96 -4.08 -4.34
CA ILE A 323 11.84 -3.55 -3.53
C ILE A 323 12.11 -3.77 -2.04
N HIS A 324 12.47 -4.97 -1.63
CA HIS A 324 12.88 -5.28 -0.27
C HIS A 324 14.42 -5.34 -0.22
N ALA A 325 15.06 -4.27 0.26
CA ALA A 325 16.50 -4.22 0.44
C ALA A 325 16.93 -4.78 1.82
N GLU A 326 18.03 -4.32 2.37
CA GLU A 326 18.69 -4.99 3.51
C GLU A 326 17.99 -4.77 4.85
N LYS A 327 17.32 -3.62 5.02
CA LYS A 327 16.77 -3.21 6.33
C LYS A 327 15.25 -3.37 6.35
N SER A 328 14.74 -3.96 7.44
CA SER A 328 13.31 -4.11 7.72
C SER A 328 12.88 -3.12 8.80
N VAL A 329 11.83 -2.35 8.55
CA VAL A 329 11.26 -1.37 9.50
C VAL A 329 10.09 -2.02 10.23
N PRO A 330 10.24 -2.43 11.49
CA PRO A 330 9.17 -3.09 12.21
C PRO A 330 8.00 -2.12 12.47
N ILE A 331 6.81 -2.67 12.66
CA ILE A 331 5.62 -1.93 13.08
C ILE A 331 5.23 -2.22 14.53
N VAL A 332 6.13 -2.90 15.26
CA VAL A 332 6.03 -3.19 16.70
C VAL A 332 7.39 -2.98 17.37
N LYS A 333 7.39 -2.68 18.66
CA LYS A 333 8.58 -2.34 19.44
C LYS A 333 9.76 -3.32 19.30
N ASN A 334 9.51 -4.61 19.34
CA ASN A 334 10.54 -5.64 19.39
C ASN A 334 10.74 -6.35 18.04
N GLY A 335 10.49 -5.64 16.94
CA GLY A 335 10.49 -6.23 15.59
C GLY A 335 11.87 -6.40 14.96
N CYS A 336 12.93 -5.78 15.49
CA CYS A 336 14.30 -5.87 14.96
C CYS A 336 15.36 -5.67 16.05
N GLU A 337 16.65 -5.84 15.65
CA GLU A 337 17.79 -5.57 16.51
C GLU A 337 17.90 -4.06 16.82
N GLU A 338 18.20 -3.71 18.07
CA GLU A 338 18.34 -2.32 18.52
C GLU A 338 19.52 -1.56 17.88
N SER A 339 20.47 -2.26 17.27
CA SER A 339 21.65 -1.67 16.63
C SER A 339 21.37 -1.09 15.25
N ILE A 340 20.28 -1.52 14.58
CA ILE A 340 20.00 -1.15 13.20
C ILE A 340 19.36 0.24 13.13
N LYS A 341 19.95 1.12 12.34
CA LYS A 341 19.54 2.53 12.19
C LYS A 341 19.34 2.92 10.74
N MET A 342 18.55 3.98 10.53
CA MET A 342 18.45 4.64 9.23
C MET A 342 19.69 5.48 8.92
N GLU A 343 20.10 5.50 7.65
CA GLU A 343 21.30 6.21 7.19
C GLU A 343 20.98 7.24 6.10
N GLU A 344 21.93 8.18 5.89
CA GLU A 344 21.84 9.19 4.84
C GLU A 344 21.83 8.56 3.45
N GLY A 345 20.91 8.98 2.59
CA GLY A 345 20.81 8.52 1.20
C GLY A 345 19.95 7.27 1.00
N GLU A 346 19.49 6.64 2.07
CA GLU A 346 18.57 5.50 1.99
C GLU A 346 17.16 5.94 1.64
N ALA A 347 16.43 5.05 0.97
CA ALA A 347 14.99 5.16 0.74
C ALA A 347 14.27 4.03 1.48
N TYR A 348 13.10 4.33 2.01
CA TYR A 348 12.29 3.37 2.77
C TYR A 348 10.82 3.44 2.34
N ALA A 349 10.18 2.30 2.32
CA ALA A 349 8.74 2.18 2.45
C ALA A 349 8.40 2.17 3.94
N ILE A 350 7.70 3.21 4.40
CA ILE A 350 7.10 3.21 5.73
C ILE A 350 5.66 2.79 5.54
N GLU A 351 5.43 1.51 5.76
CA GLU A 351 4.13 0.88 5.65
C GLU A 351 3.70 0.28 6.99
N THR A 352 2.41 0.37 7.27
CA THR A 352 1.84 -0.19 8.48
C THR A 352 0.54 -0.91 8.20
N PHE A 353 0.30 -1.96 8.98
CA PHE A 353 -0.87 -2.82 8.84
C PHE A 353 -1.56 -2.98 10.18
N GLY A 354 -2.83 -2.59 10.23
CA GLY A 354 -3.70 -2.79 11.38
C GLY A 354 -4.75 -3.86 11.12
N SER A 355 -5.17 -4.56 12.16
CA SER A 355 -6.15 -5.64 12.09
C SER A 355 -7.12 -5.63 13.26
N THR A 356 -8.38 -5.94 12.99
CA THR A 356 -9.39 -6.28 14.02
C THR A 356 -9.32 -7.77 14.43
N GLY A 357 -8.37 -8.53 13.86
CA GLY A 357 -8.19 -9.97 14.04
C GLY A 357 -7.10 -10.34 15.04
N ARG A 358 -6.21 -11.27 14.62
CA ARG A 358 -5.11 -11.77 15.45
C ARG A 358 -3.93 -10.79 15.56
N GLY A 359 -3.76 -9.90 14.57
CA GLY A 359 -2.54 -9.11 14.42
C GLY A 359 -1.33 -9.97 14.01
N TYR A 360 -1.59 -10.99 13.18
CA TYR A 360 -0.59 -11.90 12.65
C TYR A 360 -1.11 -12.55 11.38
N VAL A 361 -0.34 -12.51 10.30
CA VAL A 361 -0.71 -13.09 9.01
C VAL A 361 0.03 -14.39 8.72
N VAL A 362 -0.61 -15.22 7.90
CA VAL A 362 -0.05 -16.45 7.35
C VAL A 362 -0.29 -16.47 5.84
N GLU A 363 0.56 -17.19 5.13
CA GLU A 363 0.36 -17.44 3.70
C GLU A 363 -0.90 -18.28 3.49
N ASP A 364 -1.85 -17.80 2.69
CA ASP A 364 -3.08 -18.50 2.29
C ASP A 364 -3.47 -18.05 0.88
N MET A 365 -4.42 -18.74 0.26
CA MET A 365 -4.93 -18.48 -1.10
C MET A 365 -3.93 -18.82 -2.22
N GLU A 366 -4.41 -18.68 -3.47
CA GLU A 366 -3.61 -18.94 -4.67
C GLU A 366 -2.57 -17.83 -4.90
N CYS A 367 -1.32 -18.22 -5.12
CA CYS A 367 -0.24 -17.29 -5.41
C CYS A 367 -0.42 -16.63 -6.77
N SER A 368 -0.30 -15.31 -6.80
CA SER A 368 -0.36 -14.47 -8.00
C SER A 368 0.95 -13.73 -8.28
N HIS A 369 1.69 -13.39 -7.23
CA HIS A 369 2.91 -12.60 -7.30
C HIS A 369 4.16 -13.49 -7.27
N TYR A 370 5.15 -13.12 -8.08
CA TYR A 370 6.43 -13.81 -8.17
C TYR A 370 7.55 -12.78 -8.34
N MET A 371 8.75 -13.09 -7.86
CA MET A 371 9.91 -12.22 -8.01
C MET A 371 11.17 -13.06 -8.21
N LYS A 372 12.05 -12.62 -9.11
CA LYS A 372 13.37 -13.22 -9.21
C LYS A 372 14.24 -12.75 -8.04
N ARG A 373 14.92 -13.69 -7.38
CA ARG A 373 15.87 -13.35 -6.31
C ARG A 373 16.94 -12.40 -6.83
N PHE A 374 17.25 -11.36 -6.06
CA PHE A 374 18.32 -10.42 -6.40
C PHE A 374 19.66 -11.13 -6.54
N HIS A 375 19.99 -11.98 -5.58
CA HIS A 375 21.12 -12.90 -5.62
C HIS A 375 20.65 -14.33 -5.98
N ALA A 376 20.07 -14.48 -7.20
CA ALA A 376 19.60 -15.77 -7.65
C ALA A 376 20.75 -16.77 -7.82
N PRO A 377 20.59 -18.04 -7.37
CA PRO A 377 21.62 -19.05 -7.53
C PRO A 377 21.85 -19.39 -9.01
N HIS A 378 23.10 -19.67 -9.36
CA HIS A 378 23.42 -20.17 -10.69
C HIS A 378 23.14 -21.67 -10.76
N VAL A 379 21.97 -22.03 -11.30
CA VAL A 379 21.53 -23.43 -11.44
C VAL A 379 21.41 -23.81 -12.92
N PRO A 380 22.01 -24.94 -13.35
CA PRO A 380 21.86 -25.41 -14.74
C PRO A 380 20.44 -25.93 -14.97
N LEU A 381 19.65 -25.18 -15.70
CA LEU A 381 18.28 -25.56 -16.08
C LEU A 381 18.29 -26.61 -17.19
N ARG A 382 17.55 -27.70 -17.00
CA ARG A 382 17.39 -28.78 -18.02
C ARG A 382 16.20 -28.51 -18.95
N MET A 383 15.10 -27.97 -18.41
CA MET A 383 13.88 -27.71 -19.19
C MET A 383 14.04 -26.49 -20.09
N GLN A 384 13.76 -26.66 -21.39
CA GLN A 384 13.82 -25.55 -22.35
C GLN A 384 12.76 -24.47 -22.08
N SER A 385 11.56 -24.86 -21.62
CA SER A 385 10.52 -23.91 -21.20
C SER A 385 10.96 -23.03 -20.04
N SER A 386 11.66 -23.60 -19.03
CA SER A 386 12.21 -22.83 -17.92
C SER A 386 13.31 -21.85 -18.37
N LYS A 387 14.17 -22.27 -19.31
CA LYS A 387 15.18 -21.38 -19.89
C LYS A 387 14.53 -20.20 -20.64
N LYS A 388 13.49 -20.46 -21.45
CA LYS A 388 12.76 -19.43 -22.19
C LYS A 388 12.04 -18.49 -21.24
N LEU A 389 11.35 -19.02 -20.23
CA LEU A 389 10.65 -18.20 -19.23
C LEU A 389 11.61 -17.32 -18.44
N LEU A 390 12.74 -17.88 -17.98
CA LEU A 390 13.76 -17.10 -17.27
C LEU A 390 14.38 -15.99 -18.14
N ALA A 391 14.61 -16.28 -19.42
CA ALA A 391 15.10 -15.26 -20.36
C ALA A 391 14.07 -14.13 -20.55
N HIS A 392 12.78 -14.47 -20.64
CA HIS A 392 11.69 -13.49 -20.69
C HIS A 392 11.63 -12.66 -19.40
N ILE A 393 11.64 -13.30 -18.22
CA ILE A 393 11.64 -12.62 -16.93
C ILE A 393 12.83 -11.67 -16.81
N ASN A 394 14.03 -12.12 -17.14
CA ASN A 394 15.24 -11.28 -17.11
C ASN A 394 15.15 -10.04 -18.00
N LYS A 395 14.53 -10.18 -19.18
CA LYS A 395 14.39 -9.08 -20.14
C LYS A 395 13.30 -8.09 -19.73
N THR A 396 12.18 -8.59 -19.20
CA THR A 396 10.96 -7.80 -19.01
C THR A 396 10.86 -7.24 -17.59
N PHE A 397 11.19 -8.04 -16.58
CA PHE A 397 11.00 -7.70 -15.17
C PHE A 397 12.31 -7.55 -14.39
N GLY A 398 13.39 -8.19 -14.87
CA GLY A 398 14.66 -8.20 -14.12
C GLY A 398 14.49 -8.86 -12.76
N THR A 399 14.71 -8.08 -11.69
CA THR A 399 14.48 -8.44 -10.29
C THR A 399 13.21 -7.82 -9.71
N LEU A 400 12.46 -7.07 -10.51
CA LEU A 400 11.16 -6.54 -10.09
C LEU A 400 10.13 -7.66 -10.01
N ALA A 401 9.16 -7.50 -9.12
CA ALA A 401 8.06 -8.46 -8.99
C ALA A 401 7.13 -8.43 -10.21
N PHE A 402 6.53 -9.56 -10.51
CA PHE A 402 5.59 -9.74 -11.62
C PHE A 402 4.45 -10.67 -11.20
N CYS A 403 3.35 -10.67 -11.96
CA CYS A 403 2.23 -11.57 -11.72
C CYS A 403 1.95 -12.49 -12.92
N ARG A 404 1.17 -13.55 -12.64
CA ARG A 404 0.74 -14.50 -13.68
C ARG A 404 -0.04 -13.82 -14.80
N ARG A 405 -0.91 -12.88 -14.46
CA ARG A 405 -1.71 -12.11 -15.41
C ARG A 405 -0.85 -11.40 -16.46
N TRP A 406 0.34 -10.90 -16.10
CA TRP A 406 1.26 -10.26 -17.04
C TRP A 406 1.96 -11.26 -17.96
N LEU A 407 2.21 -12.49 -17.51
CA LEU A 407 2.74 -13.56 -18.36
C LEU A 407 1.71 -14.06 -19.38
N GLU A 408 0.42 -13.78 -19.17
CA GLU A 408 -0.71 -14.25 -19.97
C GLU A 408 -1.33 -13.16 -20.86
N ARG A 409 -0.78 -11.94 -20.87
CA ARG A 409 -1.29 -10.83 -21.69
C ARG A 409 -1.10 -11.08 -23.18
N ASP A 410 -2.09 -10.63 -23.99
CA ASP A 410 -2.09 -10.79 -25.46
C ASP A 410 -1.36 -9.67 -26.23
N ASP A 411 -0.75 -8.70 -25.56
CA ASP A 411 -0.20 -7.46 -26.13
C ASP A 411 1.24 -7.53 -26.65
N GLY A 412 1.76 -8.71 -26.88
CA GLY A 412 3.12 -8.91 -27.38
C GLY A 412 4.23 -8.85 -26.32
N GLY A 413 3.91 -8.42 -25.09
CA GLY A 413 4.79 -8.49 -23.91
C GLY A 413 4.66 -9.80 -23.13
N SER A 414 3.72 -10.64 -23.52
CA SER A 414 3.37 -11.90 -22.87
C SER A 414 4.32 -13.03 -23.25
N PHE A 415 4.58 -13.90 -22.27
CA PHE A 415 5.29 -15.15 -22.51
C PHE A 415 4.44 -16.18 -23.26
N THR A 416 3.11 -16.06 -23.18
CA THR A 416 2.17 -17.05 -23.75
C THR A 416 1.83 -16.81 -25.23
N VAL A 417 2.47 -15.83 -25.88
CA VAL A 417 2.20 -15.51 -27.28
C VAL A 417 2.53 -16.68 -28.20
N ASN A 418 1.47 -17.25 -28.77
CA ASN A 418 1.41 -17.96 -30.05
C ASN A 418 2.70 -18.70 -30.44
N GLY A 419 2.94 -19.86 -29.85
CA GLY A 419 3.68 -20.90 -30.54
C GLY A 419 3.06 -21.05 -31.94
N ASN A 420 3.84 -21.37 -32.97
CA ASN A 420 3.49 -21.46 -34.38
C ASN A 420 2.21 -22.25 -34.75
N ASN A 421 1.38 -22.64 -33.79
CA ASN A 421 0.15 -23.41 -33.90
C ASN A 421 -1.01 -22.90 -33.03
N GLY A 422 -0.98 -21.69 -32.49
CA GLY A 422 -2.08 -21.15 -31.67
C GLY A 422 -2.30 -21.87 -30.33
N LYS A 423 -1.34 -22.66 -29.84
CA LYS A 423 -1.38 -23.29 -28.53
C LYS A 423 -0.64 -22.41 -27.51
N GLN A 424 -1.39 -21.93 -26.54
CA GLN A 424 -0.86 -21.28 -25.35
C GLN A 424 0.24 -22.15 -24.72
N GLU A 425 1.48 -21.65 -24.64
CA GLU A 425 2.57 -22.40 -24.00
C GLU A 425 2.22 -22.57 -22.50
N LYS A 426 2.24 -23.80 -22.03
CA LYS A 426 1.99 -24.10 -20.60
C LYS A 426 3.19 -23.66 -19.77
N TYR A 427 3.19 -22.40 -19.32
CA TYR A 427 4.31 -21.84 -18.54
C TYR A 427 4.32 -22.25 -17.07
N MET A 428 3.18 -22.70 -16.49
CA MET A 428 3.08 -22.99 -15.05
C MET A 428 4.10 -24.04 -14.58
N GLY A 429 4.35 -25.09 -15.36
CA GLY A 429 5.39 -26.07 -15.04
C GLY A 429 6.81 -25.50 -15.10
N ALA A 430 7.05 -24.55 -16.01
CA ALA A 430 8.32 -23.84 -16.08
C ALA A 430 8.50 -22.88 -14.88
N LEU A 431 7.46 -22.15 -14.52
CA LEU A 431 7.45 -21.26 -13.37
C LEU A 431 7.67 -22.03 -12.07
N LYS A 432 6.92 -23.14 -11.87
CA LYS A 432 7.14 -24.03 -10.72
C LYS A 432 8.60 -24.53 -10.64
N ASN A 433 9.16 -24.99 -11.76
CA ASN A 433 10.56 -25.43 -11.79
C ASN A 433 11.54 -24.32 -11.41
N LEU A 434 11.30 -23.07 -11.84
CA LEU A 434 12.13 -21.92 -11.45
C LEU A 434 12.01 -21.60 -9.95
N CYS A 435 10.83 -21.82 -9.37
CA CYS A 435 10.62 -21.69 -7.92
C CYS A 435 11.32 -22.83 -7.15
N ASP A 436 11.15 -24.07 -7.60
CA ASP A 436 11.74 -25.25 -6.94
C ASP A 436 13.28 -25.20 -6.88
N VAL A 437 13.93 -24.58 -7.90
CA VAL A 437 15.39 -24.39 -7.92
C VAL A 437 15.84 -23.07 -7.25
N GLY A 438 14.94 -22.32 -6.65
CA GLY A 438 15.23 -21.11 -5.87
C GLY A 438 15.62 -19.87 -6.68
N ILE A 439 15.41 -19.85 -8.00
CA ILE A 439 15.65 -18.66 -8.84
C ILE A 439 14.52 -17.64 -8.70
N ILE A 440 13.29 -18.13 -8.70
CA ILE A 440 12.07 -17.32 -8.50
C ILE A 440 11.51 -17.61 -7.11
N VAL A 441 11.03 -16.58 -6.45
CA VAL A 441 10.30 -16.66 -5.18
C VAL A 441 8.82 -16.45 -5.46
N PRO A 442 7.95 -17.38 -5.08
CA PRO A 442 6.51 -17.12 -5.02
C PRO A 442 6.24 -16.20 -3.81
N ILE A 443 5.32 -15.26 -3.98
CA ILE A 443 4.89 -14.30 -2.96
C ILE A 443 3.37 -14.48 -2.80
N PRO A 444 2.92 -15.41 -1.95
CA PRO A 444 1.49 -15.67 -1.76
C PRO A 444 0.80 -14.57 -0.97
N PRO A 445 -0.54 -14.45 -1.06
CA PRO A 445 -1.30 -13.56 -0.22
C PRO A 445 -1.09 -13.84 1.27
N LEU A 446 -1.05 -12.76 2.06
CA LEU A 446 -0.84 -12.78 3.50
C LEU A 446 -2.16 -12.49 4.21
N CYS A 447 -2.67 -13.45 4.98
CA CYS A 447 -4.01 -13.44 5.53
C CYS A 447 -4.02 -13.49 7.05
N ASP A 448 -4.81 -12.64 7.68
CA ASP A 448 -5.17 -12.77 9.09
C ASP A 448 -6.39 -13.72 9.23
N ALA A 449 -7.05 -13.75 10.36
CA ALA A 449 -8.21 -14.60 10.61
C ALA A 449 -9.36 -14.26 9.67
N LYS A 450 -9.98 -15.27 9.06
CA LYS A 450 -11.17 -15.08 8.22
C LYS A 450 -12.28 -14.40 9.02
N GLY A 451 -12.90 -13.38 8.44
CA GLY A 451 -13.96 -12.58 9.07
C GLY A 451 -13.47 -11.33 9.81
N CYS A 452 -12.14 -11.12 9.95
CA CYS A 452 -11.60 -9.84 10.40
C CYS A 452 -11.35 -8.88 9.22
N PHE A 453 -11.00 -7.65 9.55
CA PHE A 453 -10.66 -6.62 8.59
C PHE A 453 -9.26 -6.11 8.86
N THR A 454 -8.50 -5.87 7.79
CA THR A 454 -7.15 -5.30 7.84
C THR A 454 -7.12 -4.02 7.01
N ALA A 455 -6.29 -3.06 7.44
CA ALA A 455 -6.01 -1.84 6.70
C ALA A 455 -4.50 -1.66 6.54
N GLN A 456 -4.08 -0.92 5.51
CA GLN A 456 -2.69 -0.59 5.19
C GLN A 456 -2.60 0.87 4.78
N TYR A 457 -1.55 1.54 5.22
CA TYR A 457 -1.05 2.79 4.64
C TYR A 457 0.44 2.71 4.46
N GLU A 458 0.93 3.38 3.41
CA GLU A 458 2.32 3.34 3.04
C GLU A 458 2.77 4.56 2.26
N HIS A 459 3.99 5.02 2.55
CA HIS A 459 4.69 6.04 1.80
C HIS A 459 6.17 5.73 1.64
N THR A 460 6.68 5.98 0.44
CA THR A 460 8.13 6.05 0.22
C THR A 460 8.69 7.33 0.82
N ILE A 461 9.72 7.21 1.64
CA ILE A 461 10.48 8.32 2.20
C ILE A 461 11.94 8.25 1.76
N LEU A 462 12.59 9.40 1.62
CA LEU A 462 13.99 9.52 1.25
C LEU A 462 14.76 10.25 2.33
N MET A 463 15.84 9.63 2.85
CA MET A 463 16.75 10.21 3.84
C MET A 463 17.77 11.13 3.13
N ARG A 464 17.36 12.34 2.78
CA ARG A 464 18.23 13.32 2.15
C ARG A 464 19.26 13.87 3.14
N PRO A 465 20.43 14.35 2.70
CA PRO A 465 21.41 14.95 3.59
C PRO A 465 20.85 16.03 4.52
N THR A 466 19.93 16.89 4.04
CA THR A 466 19.42 18.05 4.78
C THR A 466 18.07 17.82 5.46
N CYS A 467 17.26 16.88 4.96
CA CYS A 467 15.88 16.69 5.38
C CYS A 467 15.38 15.30 4.99
N LYS A 468 14.25 14.90 5.51
CA LYS A 468 13.46 13.77 5.04
C LYS A 468 12.44 14.27 4.01
N GLU A 469 12.32 13.61 2.86
CA GLU A 469 11.30 13.89 1.85
C GLU A 469 10.32 12.72 1.75
N VAL A 470 9.05 12.96 2.03
CA VAL A 470 7.96 11.99 1.87
C VAL A 470 7.49 12.08 0.42
N ILE A 471 8.01 11.19 -0.42
CA ILE A 471 7.98 11.37 -1.88
C ILE A 471 6.57 11.23 -2.47
N ALA A 472 5.78 10.30 -1.97
CA ALA A 472 4.45 10.02 -2.52
C ALA A 472 3.35 10.97 -2.01
N GLN A 473 3.65 11.85 -1.05
CA GLN A 473 2.74 12.89 -0.57
C GLN A 473 2.97 14.21 -1.31
N ASN A 474 1.91 15.01 -1.44
CA ASN A 474 2.03 16.40 -1.86
C ASN A 474 2.58 17.25 -0.72
N ASN A 475 3.31 18.32 -1.05
CA ASN A 475 3.75 19.28 -0.05
C ASN A 475 2.52 19.92 0.63
N ARG A 476 2.47 19.97 1.96
CA ARG A 476 1.33 20.51 2.74
C ARG A 476 1.01 21.96 2.38
N GLU A 477 2.00 22.76 2.06
CA GLU A 477 1.82 24.15 1.60
C GLU A 477 0.99 24.25 0.31
N ASP A 478 1.14 23.26 -0.59
CA ASP A 478 0.38 23.19 -1.84
C ASP A 478 -1.09 22.78 -1.62
N THR A 479 -1.35 21.95 -0.60
CA THR A 479 -2.70 21.46 -0.28
C THR A 479 -3.50 22.46 0.52
N GLU A 480 -2.88 23.20 1.43
CA GLU A 480 -3.55 24.27 2.19
C GLU A 480 -3.96 25.44 1.27
N ALA A 481 -3.11 25.80 0.31
CA ALA A 481 -3.44 26.82 -0.70
C ALA A 481 -4.60 26.38 -1.63
N ALA A 482 -4.63 25.09 -2.03
CA ALA A 482 -5.70 24.56 -2.87
C ALA A 482 -7.03 24.41 -2.10
N SER A 483 -6.98 23.96 -0.84
CA SER A 483 -8.17 23.83 0.00
C SER A 483 -8.78 25.18 0.37
N SER A 484 -7.96 26.21 0.60
CA SER A 484 -8.43 27.57 0.87
C SER A 484 -9.06 28.24 -0.35
N SER A 485 -8.53 27.99 -1.56
CA SER A 485 -9.07 28.57 -2.78
C SER A 485 -10.36 27.88 -3.28
N SER A 486 -10.49 26.55 -3.07
CA SER A 486 -11.66 25.81 -3.52
C SER A 486 -12.86 25.93 -2.58
N MET A 487 -12.64 26.07 -1.27
CA MET A 487 -13.74 26.31 -0.32
C MET A 487 -14.25 27.75 -0.37
N ALA A 488 -13.39 28.72 -0.63
CA ALA A 488 -13.79 30.11 -0.74
C ALA A 488 -14.69 30.41 -1.96
N SER A 489 -14.68 29.56 -2.98
CA SER A 489 -15.52 29.74 -4.19
C SER A 489 -16.90 29.07 -4.10
N PHE A 490 -17.16 28.23 -3.09
CA PHE A 490 -18.37 27.40 -3.03
C PHE A 490 -19.33 27.71 -1.88
N LEU A 491 -18.92 28.48 -0.88
CA LEU A 491 -19.79 28.80 0.25
C LEU A 491 -20.05 30.33 0.33
N PRO A 492 -21.29 30.79 0.51
CA PRO A 492 -21.58 32.16 0.88
C PRO A 492 -20.89 32.49 2.21
N ALA A 493 -20.53 33.76 2.41
CA ALA A 493 -19.82 34.21 3.62
C ALA A 493 -20.55 33.86 4.94
N SER A 494 -21.88 33.72 4.91
CA SER A 494 -22.71 33.27 6.03
C SER A 494 -22.47 31.81 6.42
N ASP A 495 -22.10 30.97 5.46
CA ASP A 495 -21.89 29.52 5.68
C ASP A 495 -20.47 29.21 6.18
N ILE A 496 -19.51 30.09 5.84
CA ILE A 496 -18.13 30.03 6.33
C ILE A 496 -18.07 30.31 7.83
N GLU A 497 -18.83 31.32 8.27
CA GLU A 497 -18.92 31.68 9.69
C GLU A 497 -19.55 30.56 10.52
N GLU A 498 -20.57 29.89 9.98
CA GLU A 498 -21.23 28.73 10.64
C GLU A 498 -20.31 27.50 10.76
N VAL A 499 -19.53 27.20 9.73
CA VAL A 499 -18.53 26.12 9.74
C VAL A 499 -17.40 26.42 10.73
N TYR A 500 -17.01 27.68 10.83
CA TYR A 500 -15.95 28.12 11.75
C TYR A 500 -16.36 28.02 13.22
N LEU A 501 -17.59 28.39 13.53
CA LEU A 501 -18.15 28.30 14.88
C LEU A 501 -18.30 26.85 15.35
N LYS A 502 -18.75 25.94 14.47
CA LYS A 502 -18.77 24.52 14.76
C LYS A 502 -17.39 23.96 15.13
N LYS A 503 -16.36 24.39 14.40
CA LYS A 503 -14.99 23.98 14.65
C LYS A 503 -14.49 24.40 16.03
N LYS A 504 -14.95 25.56 16.50
CA LYS A 504 -14.52 26.14 17.77
C LYS A 504 -15.23 25.53 18.98
N ASP A 505 -16.48 25.07 18.79
CA ASP A 505 -17.30 24.50 19.87
C ASP A 505 -16.99 23.01 20.17
N ALA A 506 -16.35 22.32 19.24
CA ALA A 506 -16.07 20.88 19.36
C ALA A 506 -14.82 20.56 20.19
N ASP A 507 -13.94 21.54 20.44
CA ASP A 507 -12.75 21.29 21.26
C ASP A 507 -12.17 22.57 21.88
N ALA A 508 -12.02 22.59 23.17
CA ALA A 508 -11.50 23.74 23.94
C ALA A 508 -10.01 24.06 23.67
N GLY A 509 -9.40 23.47 22.69
CA GLY A 509 -8.00 23.73 22.40
C GLY A 509 -7.55 23.48 20.98
N PHE A 510 -8.01 22.45 20.30
CA PHE A 510 -7.56 22.09 18.94
C PHE A 510 -8.56 21.17 18.24
N VAL A 511 -9.39 21.71 17.38
CA VAL A 511 -10.37 20.90 16.66
C VAL A 511 -9.80 20.38 15.36
N LYS A 512 -9.74 19.07 15.25
CA LYS A 512 -9.63 18.40 13.96
C LYS A 512 -10.97 18.54 13.22
N TRP A 513 -10.94 19.02 11.98
CA TRP A 513 -12.14 19.20 11.14
C TRP A 513 -12.97 17.93 10.94
N ALA A 514 -12.38 16.77 11.16
CA ALA A 514 -13.01 15.49 10.95
C ALA A 514 -14.05 15.09 12.02
N GLN A 515 -14.10 15.78 13.16
CA GLN A 515 -14.96 15.40 14.29
C GLN A 515 -16.21 16.23 14.46
N VAL A 516 -16.47 17.16 13.53
CA VAL A 516 -17.67 17.99 13.62
C VAL A 516 -18.80 17.37 12.83
N GLU A 517 -19.45 16.34 13.38
CA GLU A 517 -20.79 15.98 12.97
C GLU A 517 -21.84 16.93 13.59
N ALA A 518 -22.41 17.73 12.72
CA ALA A 518 -23.82 17.94 12.53
C ALA A 518 -24.72 18.22 13.75
N ASN A 519 -24.50 19.27 14.49
CA ASN A 519 -25.64 20.03 14.95
C ASN A 519 -25.41 21.50 14.58
N PHE A 520 -26.13 21.96 13.56
CA PHE A 520 -26.01 23.34 13.09
C PHE A 520 -26.37 24.30 14.23
N VAL A 521 -25.40 25.04 14.69
CA VAL A 521 -25.62 26.14 15.62
C VAL A 521 -26.43 27.20 14.87
N LYS A 522 -27.55 27.63 15.43
CA LYS A 522 -28.34 28.70 14.85
C LYS A 522 -27.54 29.98 14.85
N LYS A 523 -27.76 30.87 13.88
CA LYS A 523 -27.01 32.13 13.73
C LYS A 523 -27.03 33.00 14.99
N SER A 524 -28.11 32.97 15.78
CA SER A 524 -28.22 33.66 17.07
C SER A 524 -27.26 33.15 18.14
N ASP A 525 -26.99 31.83 18.11
CA ASP A 525 -26.09 31.22 19.09
C ASP A 525 -24.63 31.37 18.67
N ALA A 526 -24.40 31.63 17.38
CA ALA A 526 -23.11 31.90 16.80
C ALA A 526 -22.54 33.27 17.25
N GLU A 527 -23.36 34.31 17.31
CA GLU A 527 -22.94 35.64 17.74
C GLU A 527 -22.55 35.66 19.23
N ASP A 528 -23.24 34.88 20.07
CA ASP A 528 -22.92 34.74 21.50
C ASP A 528 -21.62 33.95 21.71
N ILE A 529 -21.37 32.94 20.88
CA ILE A 529 -20.15 32.14 20.90
C ILE A 529 -18.97 32.99 20.44
N ILE A 530 -19.10 33.74 19.36
CA ILE A 530 -18.08 34.69 18.88
C ILE A 530 -17.72 35.70 19.96
N SER A 531 -18.72 36.25 20.64
CA SER A 531 -18.50 37.25 21.69
C SER A 531 -17.73 36.69 22.88
N ARG A 532 -18.07 35.48 23.35
CA ARG A 532 -17.38 34.83 24.47
C ARG A 532 -15.93 34.45 24.16
N TYR A 533 -15.65 34.01 22.93
CA TYR A 533 -14.31 33.59 22.55
C TYR A 533 -13.42 34.70 22.01
N LYS A 534 -13.98 35.89 21.70
CA LYS A 534 -13.20 37.03 21.27
C LYS A 534 -12.18 37.48 22.33
N GLU A 535 -12.61 37.54 23.59
CA GLU A 535 -11.74 37.87 24.72
C GLU A 535 -10.68 36.79 25.01
N GLU A 536 -11.05 35.51 24.88
CA GLU A 536 -10.11 34.37 25.08
C GLU A 536 -9.09 34.27 23.92
N VAL A 537 -9.53 34.52 22.69
CA VAL A 537 -8.65 34.53 21.52
C VAL A 537 -7.67 35.68 21.55
N GLU A 538 -8.09 36.86 21.95
CA GLU A 538 -7.20 38.03 22.13
C GLU A 538 -6.16 37.78 23.21
N ALA A 539 -6.53 37.16 24.33
CA ALA A 539 -5.60 36.78 25.40
C ALA A 539 -4.60 35.67 25.01
N THR A 540 -5.01 34.75 24.12
CA THR A 540 -4.16 33.63 23.68
C THR A 540 -3.28 33.99 22.49
N MET A 541 -3.68 34.98 21.69
CA MET A 541 -2.95 35.45 20.50
C MET A 541 -1.62 36.13 20.82
N GLU A 542 -1.47 36.70 22.01
CA GLU A 542 -0.19 37.32 22.41
C GLU A 542 0.92 36.31 22.67
N SER A 543 0.62 35.01 22.73
CA SER A 543 1.63 34.04 23.20
C SER A 543 1.99 32.90 22.25
N LYS A 544 1.16 32.40 21.27
CA LYS A 544 1.50 31.13 20.59
C LYS A 544 0.86 30.84 19.20
N ILE A 545 0.14 31.74 18.53
CA ILE A 545 -0.51 31.41 17.23
C ILE A 545 0.24 32.03 16.05
N SER A 546 0.49 31.23 14.99
CA SER A 546 1.15 31.70 13.77
C SER A 546 0.38 32.85 13.11
N ALA A 547 1.10 33.77 12.44
CA ALA A 547 0.53 34.94 11.77
C ALA A 547 -0.63 34.58 10.80
N VAL A 548 -0.55 33.42 10.16
CA VAL A 548 -1.56 32.89 9.23
C VAL A 548 -2.88 32.54 9.94
N HIS A 549 -2.81 32.00 11.14
CA HIS A 549 -4.02 31.69 11.94
C HIS A 549 -4.69 32.97 12.45
N THR A 550 -3.89 33.96 12.76
CA THR A 550 -4.37 35.27 13.23
C THR A 550 -5.07 36.05 12.10
N GLU A 551 -4.55 36.03 10.90
CA GLU A 551 -5.13 36.66 9.72
C GLU A 551 -6.46 35.99 9.31
N ARG A 552 -6.54 34.68 9.34
CA ARG A 552 -7.79 33.96 9.07
C ARG A 552 -8.89 34.28 10.08
N ILE A 553 -8.55 34.37 11.35
CA ILE A 553 -9.51 34.75 12.40
C ILE A 553 -9.99 36.18 12.22
N ARG A 554 -9.16 37.09 11.71
CA ARG A 554 -9.52 38.49 11.45
C ARG A 554 -10.38 38.70 10.21
N VAL A 555 -10.25 37.85 9.21
CA VAL A 555 -11.03 37.96 7.95
C VAL A 555 -12.42 37.38 8.11
N GLU A 556 -12.60 36.44 9.05
CA GLU A 556 -13.84 35.70 9.24
C GLU A 556 -14.70 36.23 10.42
N VAL A 557 -14.27 37.29 11.11
CA VAL A 557 -14.99 38.04 12.14
C VAL A 557 -15.23 39.48 11.64
#